data_c27bffed7c4e7c68246fd73aaf35e251
#
_entry.id   c27bffed7c4e7c68246fd73aaf35e251
#
_cell.length_a   1.000
_cell.length_b   1.000
_cell.length_c   1.000
_cell.angle_alpha   90.00
_cell.angle_beta   90.00
_cell.angle_gamma   90.00
#
_symmetry.space_group_name_H-M   'P 1'
#
loop_
_entity.id
_entity.type
_entity.pdbx_description
1 polymer ?
#
loop_
_entity_poly.entity_id
_entity_poly.type
_entity_poly.pdbx_seq_one_letter_code
_entity_poly.pdbx_strand_id
1 'polypeptide(L)'
;YPKGVARQITGSDDPFALWDWLAARITDDASGHNNRFDVAQEMNAAFPGPGPFWGKTHKDRWPGIPYRKEGITFDVTPEKRACDIAAKAASSCYQLCYSPTVGSQILMGLPMLSRLRQMQGVAVWPFERHEQAPTVLAEIWPGLIEPAVKTAAEEDIRDAAQVRLLSLALARLSPEALGPMMNDLPEAAKEEAWILGAGHADRLTALAQDAPKPPPLRDDCFSLPAGVDWTPVDAALGALKAALRPVVSAEACALPDALGRVLAAPVIARRASPPAANSAVDGYGFAHAALPEGDPVLPLIEGRAAAGVPYAGQVPPGAAIRILTGAALPEGVDTVVLEEDVRVANGQVAFRAGIKPRANARRAGEDMAARSEALPEGRILTPADLALAASVGVGHVQAYRRLRVAVISTGDELCEAGEDAAHGQIYDANRPMLLALIAQMGLGAVDMGRIPDDRAALRAAMDSAAARADVILTSGGASAGDEDHVSALLTEAGAMNKWRIALKPGRPLALGLWNGAPVFGLPGNPVAALVCTLIFARPAFGLLAGAGWHVPQGFEIPAAFEKRKKAGRREYLRARIREGRAEVFASEGSGRVSGLSWAEGLVELPDGAVHVQPGDPVRYIPYASFGFQGAD
;
A
#
# COMPACT_ATOMS: atom_id res chain seq x y z
N TYR A 1 -39.77 32.41 -26.30
CA TYR A 1 -39.41 33.70 -25.73
C TYR A 1 -40.40 34.12 -24.63
N PRO A 2 -40.05 35.02 -23.76
CA PRO A 2 -40.97 35.62 -22.77
C PRO A 2 -42.14 36.34 -23.41
N LYS A 3 -43.22 36.51 -22.67
CA LYS A 3 -44.43 37.23 -23.07
C LYS A 3 -44.11 38.62 -23.64
N GLY A 4 -44.78 38.99 -24.75
CA GLY A 4 -44.65 40.26 -25.40
C GLY A 4 -43.58 40.33 -26.50
N VAL A 5 -42.66 39.37 -26.58
CA VAL A 5 -41.60 39.35 -27.60
C VAL A 5 -42.18 39.16 -29.02
N ALA A 6 -43.10 38.22 -29.17
CA ALA A 6 -43.76 37.96 -30.49
C ALA A 6 -44.51 39.23 -30.97
N ARG A 7 -45.29 39.83 -30.12
CA ARG A 7 -46.03 41.05 -30.41
C ARG A 7 -45.10 42.21 -30.80
N GLN A 8 -44.00 42.39 -30.06
CA GLN A 8 -43.07 43.52 -30.30
C GLN A 8 -42.39 43.38 -31.66
N ILE A 9 -42.10 42.15 -32.11
CA ILE A 9 -41.37 41.91 -33.37
C ILE A 9 -42.31 41.76 -34.56
N THR A 10 -43.45 41.05 -34.37
CA THR A 10 -44.35 40.66 -35.49
C THR A 10 -45.67 41.40 -35.51
N GLY A 11 -46.02 42.13 -34.40
CA GLY A 11 -47.35 42.72 -34.19
C GLY A 11 -48.43 41.73 -33.74
N SER A 12 -48.08 40.45 -33.54
CA SER A 12 -49.00 39.35 -33.13
C SER A 12 -48.52 38.71 -31.83
N ASP A 13 -49.47 38.27 -30.97
CA ASP A 13 -49.18 37.45 -29.79
C ASP A 13 -48.97 35.99 -30.12
N ASP A 14 -49.24 35.58 -31.37
CA ASP A 14 -49.02 34.22 -31.81
C ASP A 14 -47.51 33.88 -31.83
N PRO A 15 -47.03 32.94 -30.99
CA PRO A 15 -45.64 32.54 -30.98
C PRO A 15 -45.15 32.01 -32.33
N PHE A 16 -46.04 31.41 -33.12
CA PHE A 16 -45.68 30.90 -34.42
C PHE A 16 -45.42 31.99 -35.45
N ALA A 17 -46.03 33.15 -35.33
CA ALA A 17 -45.68 34.32 -36.14
C ALA A 17 -44.20 34.70 -35.96
N LEU A 18 -43.69 34.59 -34.73
CA LEU A 18 -42.26 34.82 -34.45
C LEU A 18 -41.36 33.72 -35.03
N TRP A 19 -41.79 32.47 -34.96
CA TRP A 19 -41.03 31.35 -35.51
C TRP A 19 -40.90 31.47 -37.05
N ASP A 20 -41.97 31.81 -37.70
CA ASP A 20 -42.00 32.04 -39.15
C ASP A 20 -41.21 33.30 -39.57
N TRP A 21 -41.26 34.35 -38.75
CA TRP A 21 -40.46 35.54 -38.93
C TRP A 21 -38.94 35.25 -38.84
N LEU A 22 -38.52 34.40 -37.87
CA LEU A 22 -37.16 33.91 -37.75
C LEU A 22 -36.75 32.96 -38.87
N ALA A 23 -37.64 32.04 -39.27
CA ALA A 23 -37.40 31.10 -40.36
C ALA A 23 -37.17 31.80 -41.72
N ALA A 24 -37.83 32.95 -41.94
CA ALA A 24 -37.60 33.77 -43.14
C ALA A 24 -36.30 34.55 -43.15
N ARG A 25 -35.63 34.73 -42.00
CA ARG A 25 -34.44 35.61 -41.83
C ARG A 25 -33.15 34.91 -41.50
N ILE A 26 -33.23 33.87 -40.71
CA ILE A 26 -32.05 33.09 -40.29
C ILE A 26 -31.50 32.32 -41.48
N THR A 27 -30.23 32.53 -41.77
CA THR A 27 -29.46 31.76 -42.74
C THR A 27 -28.34 31.01 -42.04
N ASP A 28 -28.14 29.76 -42.44
CA ASP A 28 -27.06 28.91 -41.94
C ASP A 28 -26.48 28.11 -43.11
N ASP A 29 -25.19 28.23 -43.34
CA ASP A 29 -24.53 27.58 -44.47
C ASP A 29 -23.84 26.27 -44.05
N ALA A 30 -23.45 25.46 -45.03
CA ALA A 30 -22.79 24.18 -44.79
C ALA A 30 -21.42 24.29 -44.08
N SER A 31 -20.84 25.49 -44.02
CA SER A 31 -19.58 25.76 -43.29
C SER A 31 -19.82 26.24 -41.85
N GLY A 32 -21.07 26.37 -41.41
CA GLY A 32 -21.47 26.80 -40.07
C GLY A 32 -21.47 28.34 -39.89
N HIS A 33 -21.36 29.11 -41.01
CA HIS A 33 -21.54 30.55 -40.94
C HIS A 33 -23.03 30.90 -40.93
N ASN A 34 -23.45 31.70 -39.97
CA ASN A 34 -24.83 32.11 -39.82
C ASN A 34 -24.95 33.59 -39.44
N ASN A 35 -26.13 34.13 -39.68
CA ASN A 35 -26.44 35.56 -39.48
C ASN A 35 -27.19 35.84 -38.17
N ARG A 36 -27.12 34.94 -37.15
CA ARG A 36 -27.93 35.07 -35.93
C ARG A 36 -27.73 36.39 -35.18
N PHE A 37 -26.54 36.98 -35.23
CA PHE A 37 -26.29 38.28 -34.59
C PHE A 37 -26.92 39.43 -35.38
N ASP A 38 -26.96 39.36 -36.71
CA ASP A 38 -27.62 40.36 -37.52
C ASP A 38 -29.13 40.36 -37.28
N VAL A 39 -29.74 39.16 -37.22
CA VAL A 39 -31.15 38.99 -36.89
C VAL A 39 -31.45 39.41 -35.45
N ALA A 40 -30.60 39.09 -34.48
CA ALA A 40 -30.77 39.55 -33.09
C ALA A 40 -30.68 41.09 -32.97
N GLN A 41 -29.84 41.75 -33.78
CA GLN A 41 -29.79 43.21 -33.87
C GLN A 41 -31.07 43.80 -34.49
N GLU A 42 -31.63 43.17 -35.51
CA GLU A 42 -32.94 43.53 -36.08
C GLU A 42 -34.05 43.39 -35.04
N MET A 43 -34.03 42.27 -34.26
CA MET A 43 -34.97 42.08 -33.17
C MET A 43 -34.83 43.17 -32.09
N ASN A 44 -33.64 43.53 -31.71
CA ASN A 44 -33.41 44.61 -30.73
C ASN A 44 -33.96 45.96 -31.21
N ALA A 45 -33.90 46.24 -32.47
CA ALA A 45 -34.43 47.49 -33.04
C ALA A 45 -35.97 47.63 -32.91
N ALA A 46 -36.70 46.55 -32.66
CA ALA A 46 -38.11 46.56 -32.40
C ALA A 46 -38.46 46.90 -30.93
N PHE A 47 -37.49 47.01 -30.03
CA PHE A 47 -37.68 47.35 -28.66
C PHE A 47 -37.21 48.76 -28.31
N PRO A 48 -37.77 49.41 -27.29
CA PRO A 48 -37.24 50.71 -26.82
C PRO A 48 -35.86 50.53 -26.16
N GLY A 49 -34.94 51.50 -26.38
CA GLY A 49 -33.60 51.47 -25.83
C GLY A 49 -32.67 50.42 -26.49
N PRO A 50 -31.74 49.82 -25.77
CA PRO A 50 -30.73 48.90 -26.35
C PRO A 50 -31.31 47.52 -26.74
N GLY A 51 -32.62 47.27 -26.43
CA GLY A 51 -33.25 45.95 -26.64
C GLY A 51 -32.82 44.87 -25.66
N PRO A 52 -33.54 43.74 -25.60
CA PRO A 52 -33.30 42.69 -24.60
C PRO A 52 -32.15 41.76 -24.94
N PHE A 53 -31.73 41.64 -26.21
CA PHE A 53 -30.65 40.73 -26.62
C PHE A 53 -29.28 41.34 -26.38
N TRP A 54 -28.41 40.59 -25.74
CA TRP A 54 -27.06 41.03 -25.37
C TRP A 54 -26.02 39.90 -25.46
N GLY A 55 -24.74 40.26 -25.41
CA GLY A 55 -23.62 39.33 -25.52
C GLY A 55 -23.25 39.10 -27.00
N LYS A 56 -22.09 39.56 -27.42
CA LYS A 56 -21.57 39.40 -28.78
C LYS A 56 -20.11 39.04 -28.77
N THR A 57 -19.64 38.35 -29.83
CA THR A 57 -18.27 37.84 -29.90
C THR A 57 -17.24 38.95 -30.19
N HIS A 58 -17.64 40.05 -30.84
CA HIS A 58 -16.76 41.16 -31.21
C HIS A 58 -17.35 42.47 -30.73
N LYS A 59 -16.58 43.25 -29.97
CA LYS A 59 -17.04 44.50 -29.35
C LYS A 59 -17.53 45.53 -30.38
N ASP A 60 -16.87 45.61 -31.53
CA ASP A 60 -17.12 46.65 -32.55
C ASP A 60 -18.09 46.21 -33.66
N ARG A 61 -18.54 44.97 -33.67
CA ARG A 61 -19.56 44.45 -34.58
C ARG A 61 -20.94 44.53 -33.94
N TRP A 62 -21.96 44.60 -34.75
CA TRP A 62 -23.39 44.62 -34.30
C TRP A 62 -23.66 45.72 -33.25
N PRO A 63 -23.63 47.02 -33.68
CA PRO A 63 -23.80 48.16 -32.74
C PRO A 63 -25.12 48.11 -31.96
N GLY A 64 -26.20 47.54 -32.52
CA GLY A 64 -27.49 47.36 -31.86
C GLY A 64 -27.56 46.19 -30.84
N ILE A 65 -26.42 45.50 -30.57
CA ILE A 65 -26.38 44.46 -29.52
C ILE A 65 -25.39 44.92 -28.44
N PRO A 66 -25.83 45.14 -27.19
CA PRO A 66 -24.94 45.42 -26.06
C PRO A 66 -23.93 44.29 -25.84
N TYR A 67 -22.67 44.63 -25.54
CA TYR A 67 -21.62 43.65 -25.24
C TYR A 67 -21.85 42.95 -23.92
N ARG A 68 -22.42 43.67 -22.94
CA ARG A 68 -22.80 43.18 -21.60
C ARG A 68 -24.24 43.59 -21.30
N LYS A 69 -24.83 42.97 -20.25
CA LYS A 69 -26.19 43.22 -19.81
C LYS A 69 -26.41 44.62 -19.20
N GLU A 70 -25.38 45.33 -18.86
CA GLU A 70 -25.47 46.64 -18.20
C GLU A 70 -26.28 47.64 -19.03
N GLY A 71 -27.24 48.31 -18.41
CA GLY A 71 -28.12 49.30 -19.06
C GLY A 71 -29.32 48.71 -19.80
N ILE A 72 -29.53 47.42 -19.79
CA ILE A 72 -30.73 46.77 -20.34
C ILE A 72 -31.82 46.75 -19.24
N THR A 73 -33.01 47.27 -19.57
CA THR A 73 -34.20 47.14 -18.75
C THR A 73 -35.15 46.13 -19.42
N PHE A 74 -35.91 45.43 -18.62
CA PHE A 74 -36.90 44.46 -19.08
C PHE A 74 -38.33 44.93 -18.81
N ASP A 75 -38.60 46.20 -19.15
CA ASP A 75 -39.87 46.85 -18.87
C ASP A 75 -41.00 46.46 -19.83
N VAL A 76 -40.63 46.10 -21.08
CA VAL A 76 -41.56 45.69 -22.14
C VAL A 76 -41.78 44.15 -22.13
N THR A 77 -40.77 43.40 -21.78
CA THR A 77 -40.82 41.93 -21.75
C THR A 77 -39.99 41.45 -20.56
N PRO A 78 -40.41 40.46 -19.79
CA PRO A 78 -39.60 39.92 -18.70
C PRO A 78 -38.31 39.30 -19.22
N GLU A 79 -37.29 39.28 -18.36
CA GLU A 79 -35.99 38.65 -18.71
C GLU A 79 -36.11 37.13 -18.89
N LYS A 80 -36.98 36.48 -18.12
CA LYS A 80 -37.19 35.05 -18.10
C LYS A 80 -38.66 34.72 -18.29
N ARG A 81 -38.93 33.61 -18.95
CA ARG A 81 -40.29 33.05 -19.04
C ARG A 81 -40.77 32.55 -17.67
N ALA A 82 -42.06 32.39 -17.52
CA ALA A 82 -42.63 31.82 -16.30
C ALA A 82 -42.11 30.38 -16.04
N CYS A 83 -41.91 29.57 -17.08
CA CYS A 83 -41.35 28.21 -16.99
C CYS A 83 -39.88 28.23 -16.56
N ASP A 84 -39.07 29.21 -17.00
CA ASP A 84 -37.67 29.35 -16.61
C ASP A 84 -37.54 29.66 -15.11
N ILE A 85 -38.49 30.44 -14.56
CA ILE A 85 -38.59 30.72 -13.13
C ILE A 85 -39.00 29.45 -12.36
N ALA A 86 -40.00 28.72 -12.85
CA ALA A 86 -40.47 27.47 -12.24
C ALA A 86 -39.37 26.38 -12.26
N ALA A 87 -38.52 26.34 -13.26
CA ALA A 87 -37.39 25.43 -13.38
C ALA A 87 -36.16 25.83 -12.55
N LYS A 88 -36.16 26.99 -11.89
CA LYS A 88 -35.18 27.54 -10.91
C LYS A 88 -33.78 27.88 -11.40
N ALA A 89 -33.27 27.29 -12.49
CA ALA A 89 -31.88 27.50 -12.92
C ALA A 89 -31.72 27.70 -14.44
N ALA A 90 -32.82 27.91 -15.18
CA ALA A 90 -32.77 28.15 -16.59
C ALA A 90 -32.10 29.51 -16.91
N SER A 91 -31.29 29.55 -17.96
CA SER A 91 -30.59 30.74 -18.43
C SER A 91 -31.52 31.70 -19.19
N SER A 92 -31.18 32.99 -19.24
CA SER A 92 -31.92 33.96 -20.04
C SER A 92 -31.84 33.63 -21.53
N CYS A 93 -33.00 33.64 -22.23
CA CYS A 93 -33.09 33.44 -23.67
C CYS A 93 -32.50 34.61 -24.49
N TYR A 94 -32.18 35.71 -23.87
CA TYR A 94 -31.63 36.91 -24.53
C TYR A 94 -30.10 36.96 -24.58
N GLN A 95 -29.42 36.11 -23.81
CA GLN A 95 -27.96 36.04 -23.83
C GLN A 95 -27.48 35.26 -25.08
N LEU A 96 -26.74 35.93 -25.98
CA LEU A 96 -26.32 35.35 -27.23
C LEU A 96 -24.91 34.74 -27.23
N CYS A 97 -24.07 35.12 -26.27
CA CYS A 97 -22.68 34.67 -26.18
C CYS A 97 -22.24 34.50 -24.73
N TYR A 98 -21.14 33.72 -24.54
CA TYR A 98 -20.55 33.34 -23.25
C TYR A 98 -21.42 32.39 -22.40
N SER A 99 -20.77 31.49 -21.70
CA SER A 99 -21.46 30.48 -20.87
C SER A 99 -22.02 31.11 -19.58
N PRO A 100 -23.23 30.72 -19.13
CA PRO A 100 -24.18 29.84 -19.83
C PRO A 100 -25.08 30.63 -20.78
N THR A 101 -25.25 30.18 -22.01
CA THR A 101 -26.09 30.86 -23.01
C THR A 101 -27.01 29.89 -23.74
N VAL A 102 -28.26 30.30 -23.97
CA VAL A 102 -29.24 29.58 -24.78
C VAL A 102 -29.82 30.46 -25.91
N GLY A 103 -29.61 31.78 -25.85
CA GLY A 103 -30.22 32.71 -26.81
C GLY A 103 -29.83 32.44 -28.27
N SER A 104 -28.55 32.17 -28.55
CA SER A 104 -28.11 31.78 -29.88
C SER A 104 -28.70 30.47 -30.35
N GLN A 105 -28.86 29.50 -29.44
CA GLN A 105 -29.47 28.18 -29.76
C GLN A 105 -30.93 28.33 -30.08
N ILE A 106 -31.66 29.20 -29.37
CA ILE A 106 -33.06 29.47 -29.66
C ILE A 106 -33.23 30.14 -31.03
N LEU A 107 -32.43 31.14 -31.37
CA LEU A 107 -32.46 31.81 -32.68
C LEU A 107 -32.24 30.80 -33.82
N MET A 108 -31.31 29.89 -33.66
CA MET A 108 -31.02 28.88 -34.70
C MET A 108 -32.02 27.72 -34.70
N GLY A 109 -32.60 27.37 -33.54
CA GLY A 109 -33.50 26.24 -33.38
C GLY A 109 -34.93 26.49 -33.81
N LEU A 110 -35.48 27.69 -33.55
CA LEU A 110 -36.88 28.01 -33.87
C LEU A 110 -37.21 27.92 -35.35
N PRO A 111 -36.34 28.32 -36.31
CA PRO A 111 -36.57 28.08 -37.75
C PRO A 111 -36.75 26.61 -38.09
N MET A 112 -36.01 25.71 -37.45
CA MET A 112 -36.17 24.28 -37.67
C MET A 112 -37.49 23.77 -37.10
N LEU A 113 -37.88 24.23 -35.90
CA LEU A 113 -39.15 23.87 -35.30
C LEU A 113 -40.34 24.37 -36.12
N SER A 114 -40.27 25.57 -36.74
CA SER A 114 -41.26 26.06 -37.68
C SER A 114 -41.46 25.12 -38.88
N ARG A 115 -40.36 24.55 -39.42
CA ARG A 115 -40.43 23.56 -40.51
C ARG A 115 -41.01 22.23 -40.05
N LEU A 116 -40.58 21.71 -38.88
CA LEU A 116 -41.06 20.44 -38.32
C LEU A 116 -42.57 20.48 -38.02
N ARG A 117 -43.08 21.62 -37.53
CA ARG A 117 -44.50 21.84 -37.28
C ARG A 117 -45.37 21.66 -38.53
N GLN A 118 -44.85 22.00 -39.70
CA GLN A 118 -45.59 21.86 -40.98
C GLN A 118 -45.72 20.40 -41.47
N MET A 119 -45.03 19.46 -40.80
CA MET A 119 -45.14 18.04 -41.14
C MET A 119 -46.50 17.47 -40.69
N GLN A 120 -47.08 16.59 -41.49
CA GLN A 120 -48.34 15.95 -41.17
C GLN A 120 -48.25 15.12 -39.87
N GLY A 121 -49.18 15.33 -38.96
CA GLY A 121 -49.26 14.59 -37.70
C GLY A 121 -48.33 15.12 -36.57
N VAL A 122 -47.69 16.26 -36.75
CA VAL A 122 -46.88 16.93 -35.72
C VAL A 122 -47.73 18.01 -35.06
N ALA A 123 -47.73 18.04 -33.71
CA ALA A 123 -48.27 19.13 -32.91
C ALA A 123 -47.21 19.72 -31.98
N VAL A 124 -47.27 21.01 -31.72
CA VAL A 124 -46.35 21.73 -30.82
C VAL A 124 -47.06 22.03 -29.52
N TRP A 125 -46.66 21.34 -28.46
CA TRP A 125 -47.14 21.59 -27.10
C TRP A 125 -46.43 22.80 -26.50
N PRO A 126 -47.12 23.68 -25.74
CA PRO A 126 -48.53 23.64 -25.40
C PRO A 126 -49.44 24.44 -26.34
N PHE A 127 -48.95 24.88 -27.47
CA PHE A 127 -49.65 25.82 -28.36
C PHE A 127 -50.77 25.16 -29.20
N GLU A 128 -50.64 23.86 -29.50
CA GLU A 128 -51.56 23.12 -30.37
C GLU A 128 -52.21 21.95 -29.62
N ARG A 129 -53.37 21.52 -30.12
CA ARG A 129 -54.02 20.31 -29.59
C ARG A 129 -53.15 19.10 -29.91
N HIS A 130 -52.76 18.37 -28.91
CA HIS A 130 -51.75 17.32 -29.00
C HIS A 130 -52.32 15.89 -28.73
N GLU A 131 -53.55 15.79 -28.20
CA GLU A 131 -54.12 14.53 -27.71
C GLU A 131 -54.26 13.45 -28.79
N GLN A 132 -54.38 13.86 -30.07
CA GLN A 132 -54.51 12.94 -31.20
C GLN A 132 -53.31 13.03 -32.17
N ALA A 133 -52.27 13.81 -31.85
CA ALA A 133 -51.13 13.94 -32.73
C ALA A 133 -50.15 12.75 -32.54
N PRO A 134 -49.80 12.06 -33.66
CA PRO A 134 -48.79 11.00 -33.62
C PRO A 134 -47.43 11.44 -33.05
N THR A 135 -47.09 12.71 -33.25
CA THR A 135 -45.83 13.29 -32.76
C THR A 135 -46.10 14.62 -32.09
N VAL A 136 -45.59 14.75 -30.85
CA VAL A 136 -45.70 15.98 -30.07
C VAL A 136 -44.29 16.55 -29.84
N LEU A 137 -44.10 17.81 -30.24
CA LEU A 137 -42.90 18.56 -29.94
C LEU A 137 -43.11 19.28 -28.61
N ALA A 138 -42.28 18.98 -27.61
CA ALA A 138 -42.31 19.61 -26.30
C ALA A 138 -40.91 20.07 -25.89
N GLU A 139 -40.85 21.21 -25.26
CA GLU A 139 -39.57 21.69 -24.66
C GLU A 139 -39.25 20.87 -23.43
N ILE A 140 -38.01 20.38 -23.36
CA ILE A 140 -37.48 19.67 -22.20
C ILE A 140 -36.22 20.39 -21.66
N TRP A 141 -35.95 20.25 -20.36
CA TRP A 141 -34.76 20.80 -19.74
C TRP A 141 -34.16 19.78 -18.75
N PRO A 142 -33.01 19.17 -19.07
CA PRO A 142 -32.37 18.16 -18.22
C PRO A 142 -31.96 18.64 -16.81
N GLY A 143 -31.83 19.96 -16.61
CA GLY A 143 -31.57 20.53 -15.29
C GLY A 143 -32.66 20.25 -14.25
N LEU A 144 -33.87 19.83 -14.65
CA LEU A 144 -34.93 19.40 -13.74
C LEU A 144 -34.53 18.16 -12.92
N ILE A 145 -33.66 17.31 -13.47
CA ILE A 145 -33.19 16.08 -12.83
C ILE A 145 -31.70 16.11 -12.50
N GLU A 146 -31.13 17.30 -12.28
CA GLU A 146 -29.71 17.51 -12.02
C GLU A 146 -29.13 16.61 -10.91
N PRO A 147 -29.80 16.31 -9.78
CA PRO A 147 -29.30 15.38 -8.79
C PRO A 147 -29.02 13.98 -9.35
N ALA A 148 -29.95 13.46 -10.16
CA ALA A 148 -29.78 12.14 -10.80
C ALA A 148 -28.65 12.15 -11.86
N VAL A 149 -28.55 13.24 -12.63
CA VAL A 149 -27.49 13.42 -13.62
C VAL A 149 -26.10 13.48 -12.97
N LYS A 150 -25.94 14.19 -11.87
CA LYS A 150 -24.67 14.26 -11.13
C LYS A 150 -24.21 12.89 -10.65
N THR A 151 -25.10 12.08 -10.11
CA THR A 151 -24.79 10.72 -9.65
C THR A 151 -24.35 9.83 -10.81
N ALA A 152 -25.04 9.92 -11.97
CA ALA A 152 -24.72 9.08 -13.13
C ALA A 152 -23.50 9.56 -13.93
N ALA A 153 -23.16 10.84 -13.88
CA ALA A 153 -22.03 11.42 -14.61
C ALA A 153 -20.65 11.01 -14.06
N GLU A 154 -20.59 10.29 -12.95
CA GLU A 154 -19.37 9.64 -12.47
C GLU A 154 -18.97 8.45 -13.36
N GLU A 155 -19.92 7.86 -14.09
CA GLU A 155 -19.74 6.66 -14.92
C GLU A 155 -19.95 6.91 -16.43
N ASP A 156 -20.46 8.09 -16.83
CA ASP A 156 -20.90 8.37 -18.21
C ASP A 156 -20.58 9.82 -18.62
N ILE A 157 -20.65 10.11 -19.93
CA ILE A 157 -20.61 11.50 -20.42
C ILE A 157 -21.86 12.22 -19.94
N ARG A 158 -21.71 13.39 -19.33
CA ARG A 158 -22.81 14.15 -18.72
C ARG A 158 -24.02 14.32 -19.65
N ASP A 159 -23.78 14.71 -20.91
CA ASP A 159 -24.86 14.94 -21.87
C ASP A 159 -25.60 13.63 -22.22
N ALA A 160 -24.88 12.51 -22.29
CA ALA A 160 -25.49 11.19 -22.48
C ALA A 160 -26.35 10.80 -21.27
N ALA A 161 -25.85 11.04 -20.05
CA ALA A 161 -26.61 10.82 -18.83
C ALA A 161 -27.89 11.69 -18.79
N GLN A 162 -27.80 12.97 -19.19
CA GLN A 162 -28.94 13.88 -19.26
C GLN A 162 -30.04 13.36 -20.17
N VAL A 163 -29.69 12.98 -21.40
CA VAL A 163 -30.65 12.45 -22.37
C VAL A 163 -31.26 11.14 -21.89
N ARG A 164 -30.43 10.21 -21.47
CA ARG A 164 -30.86 8.87 -21.04
C ARG A 164 -31.80 8.92 -19.84
N LEU A 165 -31.41 9.64 -18.79
CA LEU A 165 -32.17 9.70 -17.54
C LEU A 165 -33.49 10.48 -17.67
N LEU A 166 -33.50 11.57 -18.43
CA LEU A 166 -34.73 12.33 -18.65
C LEU A 166 -35.72 11.54 -19.53
N SER A 167 -35.24 10.89 -20.60
CA SER A 167 -36.08 10.00 -21.42
C SER A 167 -36.65 8.85 -20.58
N LEU A 168 -35.85 8.26 -19.69
CA LEU A 168 -36.30 7.18 -18.81
C LEU A 168 -37.35 7.68 -17.81
N ALA A 169 -37.15 8.86 -17.21
CA ALA A 169 -38.10 9.45 -16.28
C ALA A 169 -39.45 9.73 -16.95
N LEU A 170 -39.43 10.32 -18.15
CA LEU A 170 -40.63 10.59 -18.94
C LEU A 170 -41.35 9.30 -19.37
N ALA A 171 -40.60 8.27 -19.81
CA ALA A 171 -41.18 6.98 -20.21
C ALA A 171 -41.81 6.19 -19.05
N ARG A 172 -41.39 6.46 -17.81
CA ARG A 172 -41.95 5.83 -16.60
C ARG A 172 -43.15 6.58 -16.01
N LEU A 173 -43.49 7.74 -16.55
CA LEU A 173 -44.70 8.44 -16.12
C LEU A 173 -45.94 7.65 -16.55
N SER A 174 -46.85 7.43 -15.60
CA SER A 174 -48.20 6.91 -15.98
C SER A 174 -49.00 8.02 -16.66
N PRO A 175 -50.01 7.67 -17.49
CA PRO A 175 -50.89 8.65 -18.12
C PRO A 175 -51.54 9.61 -17.10
N GLU A 176 -51.91 9.10 -15.93
CA GLU A 176 -52.49 9.89 -14.84
C GLU A 176 -51.49 10.90 -14.23
N ALA A 177 -50.19 10.60 -14.34
CA ALA A 177 -49.11 11.49 -13.85
C ALA A 177 -48.67 12.49 -14.93
N LEU A 178 -48.69 12.09 -16.18
CA LEU A 178 -48.31 12.93 -17.33
C LEU A 178 -49.41 13.97 -17.63
N GLY A 179 -50.69 13.55 -17.54
CA GLY A 179 -51.84 14.42 -17.83
C GLY A 179 -51.80 15.79 -17.14
N PRO A 180 -51.67 15.89 -15.82
CA PRO A 180 -51.51 17.17 -15.12
C PRO A 180 -50.30 17.98 -15.59
N MET A 181 -49.14 17.33 -15.89
CA MET A 181 -47.97 18.04 -16.38
C MET A 181 -48.16 18.69 -17.75
N MET A 182 -49.06 18.12 -18.57
CA MET A 182 -49.36 18.62 -19.91
C MET A 182 -50.58 19.56 -19.97
N ASN A 183 -51.52 19.46 -19.03
CA ASN A 183 -52.81 20.15 -19.12
C ASN A 183 -52.99 21.26 -18.05
N ASP A 184 -52.34 21.12 -16.86
CA ASP A 184 -52.49 22.10 -15.79
C ASP A 184 -51.45 23.21 -15.91
N LEU A 185 -51.52 23.99 -16.97
CA LEU A 185 -50.54 25.01 -17.33
C LEU A 185 -51.05 26.41 -16.94
N PRO A 186 -50.10 27.30 -16.51
CA PRO A 186 -50.44 28.69 -16.29
C PRO A 186 -50.75 29.40 -17.61
N GLU A 187 -51.52 30.50 -17.54
CA GLU A 187 -51.96 31.26 -18.73
C GLU A 187 -50.77 31.75 -19.58
N ALA A 188 -49.63 32.06 -18.93
CA ALA A 188 -48.39 32.45 -19.63
C ALA A 188 -47.89 31.37 -20.62
N ALA A 189 -48.19 30.11 -20.40
CA ALA A 189 -47.73 29.02 -21.27
C ALA A 189 -48.30 29.13 -22.70
N LYS A 190 -49.45 29.78 -22.87
CA LYS A 190 -50.08 30.01 -24.15
C LYS A 190 -49.28 30.90 -25.11
N GLU A 191 -48.41 31.75 -24.54
CA GLU A 191 -47.58 32.68 -25.31
C GLU A 191 -46.09 32.34 -25.23
N GLU A 192 -45.65 31.87 -24.04
CA GLU A 192 -44.21 31.67 -23.76
C GLU A 192 -43.68 30.27 -23.97
N ALA A 193 -44.57 29.29 -24.30
CA ALA A 193 -44.35 27.86 -24.19
C ALA A 193 -44.18 27.39 -22.72
N TRP A 194 -43.92 26.13 -22.52
CA TRP A 194 -43.67 25.56 -21.20
C TRP A 194 -42.62 24.44 -21.27
N ILE A 195 -41.80 24.32 -20.23
CA ILE A 195 -40.87 23.19 -20.08
C ILE A 195 -41.64 22.02 -19.49
N LEU A 196 -41.74 20.89 -20.20
CA LEU A 196 -42.43 19.70 -19.74
C LEU A 196 -41.79 19.20 -18.42
N GLY A 197 -42.62 19.10 -17.39
CA GLY A 197 -42.17 18.72 -16.04
C GLY A 197 -41.69 19.85 -15.17
N ALA A 198 -41.71 21.10 -15.62
CA ALA A 198 -41.45 22.27 -14.75
C ALA A 198 -42.46 22.30 -13.60
N GLY A 199 -41.98 22.43 -12.36
CA GLY A 199 -42.76 22.28 -11.15
C GLY A 199 -42.86 20.84 -10.60
N HIS A 200 -42.39 19.82 -11.33
CA HIS A 200 -42.43 18.40 -10.95
C HIS A 200 -41.04 17.75 -10.89
N ALA A 201 -40.00 18.54 -10.61
CA ALA A 201 -38.59 18.10 -10.62
C ALA A 201 -38.30 16.92 -9.69
N ASP A 202 -38.87 16.93 -8.47
CA ASP A 202 -38.64 15.84 -7.48
C ASP A 202 -39.18 14.51 -7.99
N ARG A 203 -40.37 14.54 -8.62
CA ARG A 203 -40.98 13.34 -9.20
C ARG A 203 -40.17 12.79 -10.38
N LEU A 204 -39.72 13.66 -11.28
CA LEU A 204 -38.88 13.27 -12.41
C LEU A 204 -37.54 12.74 -11.93
N THR A 205 -36.92 13.35 -10.91
CA THR A 205 -35.67 12.89 -10.31
C THR A 205 -35.81 11.49 -9.70
N ALA A 206 -36.92 11.21 -9.01
CA ALA A 206 -37.18 9.88 -8.46
C ALA A 206 -37.36 8.81 -9.55
N LEU A 207 -37.99 9.16 -10.68
CA LEU A 207 -38.18 8.26 -11.82
C LEU A 207 -36.91 8.10 -12.70
N ALA A 208 -35.98 9.06 -12.62
CA ALA A 208 -34.71 9.05 -13.34
C ALA A 208 -33.67 8.10 -12.75
N GLN A 209 -33.91 7.54 -11.57
CA GLN A 209 -32.97 6.60 -10.96
C GLN A 209 -32.96 5.29 -11.74
N ASP A 210 -31.79 4.92 -12.26
CA ASP A 210 -31.59 3.59 -12.80
C ASP A 210 -31.70 2.55 -11.67
N ALA A 211 -32.25 1.37 -11.97
CA ALA A 211 -32.05 0.22 -11.10
C ALA A 211 -30.53 -0.03 -10.99
N PRO A 212 -29.99 -0.31 -9.78
CA PRO A 212 -28.56 -0.60 -9.65
C PRO A 212 -28.20 -1.72 -10.63
N LYS A 213 -27.35 -1.39 -11.61
CA LYS A 213 -26.80 -2.38 -12.52
C LYS A 213 -25.76 -3.17 -11.76
N PRO A 214 -25.87 -4.52 -11.68
CA PRO A 214 -24.78 -5.29 -11.12
C PRO A 214 -23.52 -4.98 -11.94
N PRO A 215 -22.38 -4.68 -11.29
CA PRO A 215 -21.12 -4.51 -11.99
C PRO A 215 -20.82 -5.81 -12.76
N PRO A 216 -20.14 -5.75 -13.91
CA PRO A 216 -19.73 -6.95 -14.61
C PRO A 216 -18.97 -7.84 -13.65
N LEU A 217 -19.29 -9.14 -13.62
CA LEU A 217 -18.55 -10.13 -12.86
C LEU A 217 -17.08 -10.03 -13.28
N ARG A 218 -16.27 -9.37 -12.47
CA ARG A 218 -14.84 -9.38 -12.63
C ARG A 218 -14.38 -10.65 -11.94
N ASP A 219 -13.84 -11.61 -12.69
CA ASP A 219 -13.15 -12.79 -12.16
C ASP A 219 -11.89 -12.43 -11.33
N ASP A 220 -11.74 -11.18 -10.99
CA ASP A 220 -10.69 -10.63 -10.16
C ASP A 220 -11.30 -10.02 -8.89
N CYS A 221 -11.45 -10.86 -7.86
CA CYS A 221 -11.79 -10.40 -6.51
C CYS A 221 -10.76 -9.41 -5.93
N PHE A 222 -9.77 -8.99 -6.72
CA PHE A 222 -8.64 -8.13 -6.38
C PHE A 222 -8.58 -6.86 -7.22
N SER A 223 -9.59 -6.56 -8.03
CA SER A 223 -9.64 -5.26 -8.71
C SER A 223 -9.78 -4.13 -7.69
N LEU A 224 -8.90 -3.13 -7.82
CA LEU A 224 -9.01 -1.90 -7.04
C LEU A 224 -10.20 -1.06 -7.53
N PRO A 225 -10.82 -0.25 -6.67
CA PRO A 225 -11.64 0.86 -7.11
C PRO A 225 -10.89 1.75 -8.09
N ALA A 226 -11.61 2.42 -8.99
CA ALA A 226 -11.00 3.35 -9.93
C ALA A 226 -10.21 4.43 -9.17
N GLY A 227 -8.98 4.73 -9.63
CA GLY A 227 -8.12 5.75 -9.05
C GLY A 227 -7.29 5.31 -7.83
N VAL A 228 -7.22 4.02 -7.53
CA VAL A 228 -6.38 3.49 -6.45
C VAL A 228 -5.24 2.66 -7.03
N ASP A 229 -4.00 3.07 -6.77
CA ASP A 229 -2.80 2.37 -7.22
C ASP A 229 -2.26 1.41 -6.16
N TRP A 230 -1.69 0.28 -6.64
CA TRP A 230 -0.93 -0.64 -5.81
C TRP A 230 0.47 -0.10 -5.53
N THR A 231 0.89 -0.11 -4.26
CA THR A 231 2.29 0.14 -3.90
C THR A 231 3.10 -1.15 -4.11
N PRO A 232 4.13 -1.16 -4.97
CA PRO A 232 5.02 -2.31 -5.13
C PRO A 232 5.66 -2.71 -3.80
N VAL A 233 5.86 -4.03 -3.61
CA VAL A 233 6.44 -4.58 -2.35
C VAL A 233 7.78 -3.93 -2.02
N ASP A 234 8.69 -3.80 -2.99
CA ASP A 234 10.02 -3.24 -2.75
C ASP A 234 9.98 -1.74 -2.42
N ALA A 235 9.06 -1.00 -3.01
CA ALA A 235 8.85 0.42 -2.68
C ALA A 235 8.36 0.59 -1.23
N ALA A 236 7.42 -0.26 -0.79
CA ALA A 236 6.92 -0.28 0.57
C ALA A 236 8.02 -0.65 1.58
N LEU A 237 8.81 -1.68 1.29
CA LEU A 237 9.95 -2.10 2.12
C LEU A 237 11.04 -1.01 2.18
N GLY A 238 11.32 -0.35 1.05
CA GLY A 238 12.27 0.76 0.98
C GLY A 238 11.84 1.96 1.83
N ALA A 239 10.57 2.32 1.79
CA ALA A 239 10.02 3.40 2.60
C ALA A 239 10.07 3.07 4.10
N LEU A 240 9.71 1.83 4.51
CA LEU A 240 9.86 1.37 5.89
C LEU A 240 11.31 1.46 6.36
N LYS A 241 12.25 0.93 5.57
CA LYS A 241 13.68 0.97 5.89
C LYS A 241 14.20 2.39 6.07
N ALA A 242 13.73 3.33 5.28
CA ALA A 242 14.14 4.73 5.35
C ALA A 242 13.56 5.46 6.59
N ALA A 243 12.34 5.10 6.99
CA ALA A 243 11.61 5.80 8.06
C ALA A 243 11.96 5.33 9.47
N LEU A 244 12.32 4.04 9.65
CA LEU A 244 12.52 3.45 10.97
C LEU A 244 13.93 3.64 11.50
N ARG A 245 14.05 3.74 12.83
CA ARG A 245 15.31 3.86 13.59
C ARG A 245 15.19 2.99 14.86
N PRO A 246 16.31 2.58 15.50
CA PRO A 246 16.28 1.86 16.78
C PRO A 246 15.50 2.65 17.85
N VAL A 247 14.62 1.96 18.58
CA VAL A 247 13.78 2.55 19.64
C VAL A 247 14.12 1.97 21.02
N VAL A 248 15.07 1.05 21.08
CA VAL A 248 15.48 0.35 22.30
C VAL A 248 16.76 0.94 22.87
N SER A 249 16.86 0.99 24.21
CA SER A 249 18.06 1.45 24.92
C SER A 249 19.10 0.34 25.05
N ALA A 250 20.37 0.74 25.17
CA ALA A 250 21.46 -0.15 25.53
C ALA A 250 21.46 -0.45 27.04
N GLU A 251 21.86 -1.68 27.40
CA GLU A 251 22.04 -2.14 28.75
C GLU A 251 23.26 -3.08 28.86
N ALA A 252 23.88 -3.16 30.01
CA ALA A 252 24.94 -4.13 30.25
C ALA A 252 24.34 -5.52 30.42
N CYS A 253 24.84 -6.49 29.66
CA CYS A 253 24.38 -7.86 29.67
C CYS A 253 25.55 -8.79 29.97
N ALA A 254 25.39 -9.70 30.95
CA ALA A 254 26.38 -10.73 31.19
C ALA A 254 26.46 -11.68 29.99
N LEU A 255 27.67 -12.15 29.67
CA LEU A 255 27.87 -12.97 28.46
C LEU A 255 27.01 -14.24 28.40
N PRO A 256 26.76 -14.98 29.52
CA PRO A 256 25.86 -16.13 29.50
C PRO A 256 24.42 -15.81 29.10
N ASP A 257 23.94 -14.57 29.37
CA ASP A 257 22.58 -14.12 29.11
C ASP A 257 22.46 -13.41 27.74
N ALA A 258 23.58 -13.29 27.03
CA ALA A 258 23.68 -12.46 25.81
C ALA A 258 23.26 -13.21 24.52
N LEU A 259 22.96 -14.50 24.58
CA LEU A 259 22.51 -15.26 23.39
C LEU A 259 21.26 -14.65 22.76
N GLY A 260 21.32 -14.39 21.45
CA GLY A 260 20.22 -13.78 20.68
C GLY A 260 20.00 -12.29 20.97
N ARG A 261 20.82 -11.66 21.82
CA ARG A 261 20.80 -10.21 22.04
C ARG A 261 21.50 -9.49 20.90
N VAL A 262 21.12 -8.24 20.68
CA VAL A 262 21.73 -7.37 19.66
C VAL A 262 22.77 -6.49 20.33
N LEU A 263 24.00 -6.46 19.81
CA LEU A 263 25.05 -5.58 20.33
C LEU A 263 24.71 -4.11 20.10
N ALA A 264 24.78 -3.32 21.17
CA ALA A 264 24.61 -1.86 21.14
C ALA A 264 25.92 -1.10 21.04
N ALA A 265 27.01 -1.83 21.10
CA ALA A 265 28.38 -1.31 20.89
C ALA A 265 29.27 -2.46 20.43
N PRO A 266 30.36 -2.18 19.70
CA PRO A 266 31.28 -3.21 19.27
C PRO A 266 31.98 -3.87 20.48
N VAL A 267 32.26 -5.18 20.35
CA VAL A 267 33.07 -5.92 21.32
C VAL A 267 34.54 -5.75 20.99
N ILE A 268 35.31 -5.13 21.88
CA ILE A 268 36.74 -4.92 21.68
C ILE A 268 37.52 -5.97 22.49
N ALA A 269 38.45 -6.66 21.83
CA ALA A 269 39.29 -7.67 22.45
C ALA A 269 40.14 -7.08 23.58
N ARG A 270 39.96 -7.57 24.83
CA ARG A 270 40.75 -7.12 25.98
C ARG A 270 42.16 -7.66 25.99
N ARG A 271 42.34 -8.86 25.42
CA ARG A 271 43.64 -9.50 25.23
C ARG A 271 43.69 -10.23 23.89
N ALA A 272 44.88 -10.49 23.43
CA ALA A 272 45.09 -11.28 22.22
C ALA A 272 44.67 -12.74 22.42
N SER A 273 44.27 -13.40 21.33
CA SER A 273 44.01 -14.83 21.25
C SER A 273 44.93 -15.45 20.16
N PRO A 274 45.85 -16.36 20.53
CA PRO A 274 46.29 -16.67 21.88
C PRO A 274 47.03 -15.49 22.52
N PRO A 275 47.06 -15.43 23.87
CA PRO A 275 47.64 -14.27 24.60
C PRO A 275 49.15 -14.16 24.51
N ALA A 276 49.84 -15.26 24.25
CA ALA A 276 51.28 -15.39 24.03
C ALA A 276 51.53 -16.45 22.96
N ALA A 277 52.69 -16.44 22.35
CA ALA A 277 53.08 -17.53 21.47
C ALA A 277 53.02 -18.87 22.21
N ASN A 278 52.43 -19.91 21.60
CA ASN A 278 52.21 -21.19 22.27
C ASN A 278 52.43 -22.37 21.31
N SER A 279 52.66 -23.56 21.89
CA SER A 279 52.77 -24.78 21.11
C SER A 279 51.41 -25.26 20.55
N ALA A 280 51.39 -25.61 19.31
CA ALA A 280 50.27 -26.23 18.65
C ALA A 280 50.13 -27.73 18.92
N VAL A 281 51.20 -28.37 19.41
CA VAL A 281 51.36 -29.81 19.55
C VAL A 281 52.09 -30.15 20.85
N ASP A 282 52.00 -31.40 21.26
CA ASP A 282 52.93 -31.98 22.24
C ASP A 282 54.27 -32.30 21.56
N GLY A 283 55.36 -32.00 22.22
CA GLY A 283 56.67 -32.20 21.61
C GLY A 283 57.82 -31.54 22.37
N TYR A 284 58.80 -31.09 21.65
CA TYR A 284 60.03 -30.48 22.19
C TYR A 284 60.31 -29.15 21.51
N GLY A 285 60.44 -28.12 22.31
CA GLY A 285 60.68 -26.74 21.89
C GLY A 285 62.14 -26.36 21.94
N PHE A 286 62.63 -25.60 20.94
CA PHE A 286 64.02 -25.15 20.82
C PHE A 286 64.10 -23.87 19.97
N ALA A 287 65.29 -23.25 19.96
CA ALA A 287 65.60 -22.14 19.06
C ALA A 287 66.01 -22.67 17.69
N HIS A 288 65.27 -22.43 16.63
CA HIS A 288 65.56 -22.94 15.27
C HIS A 288 66.91 -22.45 14.76
N ALA A 289 67.29 -21.21 15.03
CA ALA A 289 68.56 -20.65 14.57
C ALA A 289 69.79 -21.27 15.21
N ALA A 290 69.62 -22.04 16.29
CA ALA A 290 70.70 -22.71 17.02
C ALA A 290 70.83 -24.21 16.69
N LEU A 291 70.11 -24.70 15.66
CA LEU A 291 70.20 -26.09 15.23
C LEU A 291 71.55 -26.38 14.60
N PRO A 292 72.18 -27.54 14.91
CA PRO A 292 73.36 -28.02 14.19
C PRO A 292 73.05 -28.44 12.76
N GLU A 293 74.07 -28.53 11.89
CA GLU A 293 73.93 -29.13 10.57
C GLU A 293 73.62 -30.62 10.66
N GLY A 294 72.78 -31.12 9.75
CA GLY A 294 72.33 -32.51 9.72
C GLY A 294 71.20 -32.80 10.68
N ASP A 295 71.00 -34.06 11.11
CA ASP A 295 69.95 -34.47 12.04
C ASP A 295 70.28 -33.96 13.48
N PRO A 296 69.44 -33.07 14.05
CA PRO A 296 69.77 -32.47 15.37
C PRO A 296 69.68 -33.48 16.51
N VAL A 297 70.65 -33.40 17.45
CA VAL A 297 70.63 -34.04 18.76
C VAL A 297 70.86 -32.97 19.79
N LEU A 298 69.85 -32.61 20.55
CA LEU A 298 69.89 -31.50 21.49
C LEU A 298 69.81 -32.00 22.95
N PRO A 299 70.59 -31.44 23.89
CA PRO A 299 70.41 -31.72 25.29
C PRO A 299 69.02 -31.28 25.78
N LEU A 300 68.38 -32.15 26.54
CA LEU A 300 67.05 -31.86 27.10
C LEU A 300 67.24 -31.26 28.47
N ILE A 301 66.75 -30.01 28.66
CA ILE A 301 66.76 -29.36 29.95
C ILE A 301 65.66 -29.92 30.89
N GLU A 302 65.90 -29.85 32.19
CA GLU A 302 64.98 -30.33 33.19
C GLU A 302 63.74 -29.44 33.26
N GLY A 303 62.56 -30.05 33.40
CA GLY A 303 61.27 -29.39 33.46
C GLY A 303 60.46 -29.51 32.16
N ARG A 304 59.34 -28.84 32.11
CA ARG A 304 58.43 -28.81 30.95
C ARG A 304 57.61 -27.51 30.96
N ALA A 305 57.15 -27.07 29.80
CA ALA A 305 56.08 -26.08 29.66
C ALA A 305 54.77 -26.80 29.42
N ALA A 306 53.69 -26.42 30.16
CA ALA A 306 52.34 -26.95 29.98
C ALA A 306 51.30 -25.80 29.94
N ALA A 307 50.14 -26.06 29.39
CA ALA A 307 49.06 -25.07 29.36
C ALA A 307 48.67 -24.65 30.79
N GLY A 308 48.66 -23.34 31.05
CA GLY A 308 48.42 -22.78 32.37
C GLY A 308 49.60 -22.88 33.35
N VAL A 309 50.69 -23.59 32.99
CA VAL A 309 51.92 -23.73 33.80
C VAL A 309 53.12 -23.40 32.94
N PRO A 310 53.41 -22.11 32.72
CA PRO A 310 54.55 -21.69 31.89
C PRO A 310 55.86 -22.09 32.55
N TYR A 311 56.86 -22.40 31.74
CA TYR A 311 58.23 -22.60 32.24
C TYR A 311 58.84 -21.23 32.57
N ALA A 312 59.32 -21.10 33.79
CA ALA A 312 59.84 -19.83 34.30
C ALA A 312 61.30 -19.52 33.94
N GLY A 313 61.99 -20.47 33.29
CA GLY A 313 63.39 -20.32 32.88
C GLY A 313 63.55 -19.97 31.40
N GLN A 314 64.80 -19.72 31.00
CA GLN A 314 65.22 -19.56 29.63
C GLN A 314 65.76 -20.90 29.09
N VAL A 315 65.42 -21.24 27.85
CA VAL A 315 65.99 -22.39 27.13
C VAL A 315 67.26 -21.92 26.42
N PRO A 316 68.42 -22.44 26.77
CA PRO A 316 69.65 -22.03 26.13
C PRO A 316 69.69 -22.38 24.63
N PRO A 317 70.36 -21.58 23.79
CA PRO A 317 70.56 -21.93 22.39
C PRO A 317 71.22 -23.32 22.27
N GLY A 318 70.71 -24.18 21.36
CA GLY A 318 71.18 -25.55 21.16
C GLY A 318 70.65 -26.57 22.18
N ALA A 319 69.78 -26.18 23.10
CA ALA A 319 69.06 -27.11 23.99
C ALA A 319 67.58 -27.18 23.63
N ALA A 320 66.89 -28.19 24.13
CA ALA A 320 65.44 -28.39 23.94
C ALA A 320 64.75 -28.58 25.30
N ILE A 321 63.45 -28.23 25.34
CA ILE A 321 62.59 -28.45 26.50
C ILE A 321 61.31 -29.21 26.06
N ARG A 322 60.82 -30.10 26.92
CA ARG A 322 59.50 -30.71 26.69
C ARG A 322 58.40 -29.66 26.80
N ILE A 323 57.54 -29.62 25.78
CA ILE A 323 56.41 -28.68 25.72
C ILE A 323 55.13 -29.40 25.35
N LEU A 324 54.04 -29.04 26.00
CA LEU A 324 52.72 -29.62 25.73
C LEU A 324 51.84 -28.62 24.96
N THR A 325 50.86 -29.14 24.26
CA THR A 325 49.86 -28.39 23.48
C THR A 325 49.26 -27.25 24.29
N GLY A 326 49.22 -26.05 23.74
CA GLY A 326 48.70 -24.85 24.40
C GLY A 326 49.63 -24.19 25.37
N ALA A 327 50.80 -24.77 25.69
CA ALA A 327 51.79 -24.18 26.56
C ALA A 327 52.40 -22.92 25.95
N ALA A 328 52.52 -21.84 26.71
CA ALA A 328 53.30 -20.68 26.29
C ALA A 328 54.74 -21.09 25.95
N LEU A 329 55.25 -20.60 24.83
CA LEU A 329 56.63 -20.87 24.45
C LEU A 329 57.55 -20.22 25.49
N PRO A 330 58.49 -21.00 26.11
CA PRO A 330 59.51 -20.42 26.99
C PRO A 330 60.44 -19.46 26.24
N GLU A 331 61.05 -18.57 26.98
CA GLU A 331 62.09 -17.70 26.43
C GLU A 331 63.20 -18.55 25.79
N GLY A 332 63.60 -18.18 24.58
CA GLY A 332 64.60 -18.93 23.79
C GLY A 332 63.98 -20.04 22.91
N VAL A 333 62.66 -20.24 22.92
CA VAL A 333 61.97 -21.23 22.06
C VAL A 333 61.14 -20.49 21.02
N ASP A 334 61.32 -20.87 19.74
CA ASP A 334 60.55 -20.38 18.62
C ASP A 334 59.92 -21.48 17.73
N THR A 335 60.38 -22.72 17.91
CA THR A 335 60.02 -23.89 17.06
C THR A 335 59.78 -25.11 17.94
N VAL A 336 58.83 -25.94 17.56
CA VAL A 336 58.45 -27.16 18.27
C VAL A 336 58.47 -28.35 17.25
N VAL A 337 59.16 -29.44 17.64
CA VAL A 337 59.07 -30.71 16.96
C VAL A 337 58.03 -31.60 17.65
N LEU A 338 57.25 -32.37 16.87
CA LEU A 338 56.23 -33.32 17.37
C LEU A 338 56.90 -34.41 18.26
N GLU A 339 56.21 -34.85 19.30
CA GLU A 339 56.68 -35.96 20.16
C GLU A 339 56.85 -37.25 19.39
N GLU A 340 56.02 -37.48 18.39
CA GLU A 340 56.04 -38.67 17.50
C GLU A 340 57.26 -38.68 16.56
N ASP A 341 57.79 -37.51 16.26
CA ASP A 341 58.91 -37.36 15.31
C ASP A 341 60.30 -37.35 15.98
N VAL A 342 60.36 -37.64 17.28
CA VAL A 342 61.61 -37.60 18.04
C VAL A 342 61.97 -38.93 18.72
N ARG A 343 63.22 -39.06 19.07
CA ARG A 343 63.73 -40.10 19.96
C ARG A 343 64.43 -39.45 21.15
N VAL A 344 63.96 -39.80 22.37
CA VAL A 344 64.59 -39.32 23.59
C VAL A 344 65.38 -40.43 24.25
N ALA A 345 66.65 -40.18 24.51
CA ALA A 345 67.55 -41.10 25.22
C ALA A 345 68.65 -40.29 25.89
N ASN A 346 69.14 -40.77 27.07
CA ASN A 346 70.29 -40.23 27.78
C ASN A 346 70.25 -38.70 28.01
N GLY A 347 69.07 -38.13 28.31
CA GLY A 347 68.90 -36.68 28.51
C GLY A 347 69.01 -35.86 27.22
N GLN A 348 68.84 -36.46 26.07
CA GLN A 348 68.87 -35.80 24.75
C GLN A 348 67.63 -36.13 23.93
N VAL A 349 67.26 -35.22 23.04
CA VAL A 349 66.22 -35.38 22.04
C VAL A 349 66.82 -35.31 20.64
N ALA A 350 66.56 -36.32 19.81
CA ALA A 350 67.04 -36.43 18.42
C ALA A 350 65.86 -36.43 17.46
N PHE A 351 65.98 -35.73 16.32
CA PHE A 351 64.98 -35.66 15.29
C PHE A 351 65.60 -35.42 13.91
N ARG A 352 64.82 -35.59 12.82
CA ARG A 352 65.27 -35.39 11.45
C ARG A 352 65.45 -33.90 11.13
N ALA A 353 66.46 -33.59 10.34
CA ALA A 353 66.66 -32.27 9.77
C ALA A 353 65.51 -31.83 8.88
N GLY A 354 65.39 -30.54 8.62
CA GLY A 354 64.43 -29.96 7.71
C GLY A 354 63.15 -29.41 8.35
N ILE A 355 63.07 -29.34 9.67
CA ILE A 355 61.99 -28.62 10.38
C ILE A 355 62.05 -27.15 10.00
N LYS A 356 60.93 -26.57 9.61
CA LYS A 356 60.84 -25.13 9.26
C LYS A 356 60.91 -24.23 10.51
N PRO A 357 61.52 -23.05 10.40
CA PRO A 357 61.41 -22.07 11.48
C PRO A 357 59.97 -21.83 11.88
N ARG A 358 59.73 -21.79 13.20
CA ARG A 358 58.42 -21.60 13.82
C ARG A 358 57.42 -22.71 13.53
N ALA A 359 57.85 -23.90 13.11
CA ALA A 359 56.96 -25.04 12.98
C ALA A 359 56.28 -25.34 14.30
N ASN A 360 54.95 -25.64 14.26
CA ASN A 360 54.11 -25.98 15.41
C ASN A 360 54.04 -24.93 16.52
N ALA A 361 54.46 -23.69 16.23
CA ALA A 361 54.40 -22.54 17.15
C ALA A 361 53.36 -21.53 16.66
N ARG A 362 52.26 -21.35 17.38
CA ARG A 362 51.24 -20.31 17.12
C ARG A 362 51.76 -18.98 17.61
N ARG A 363 51.50 -17.90 16.88
CA ARG A 363 51.90 -16.54 17.30
C ARG A 363 50.93 -15.96 18.31
N ALA A 364 51.39 -15.08 19.16
CA ALA A 364 50.50 -14.26 19.95
C ALA A 364 49.56 -13.43 19.04
N GLY A 365 48.27 -13.46 19.28
CA GLY A 365 47.28 -12.73 18.50
C GLY A 365 47.05 -13.26 17.11
N GLU A 366 47.42 -14.52 16.82
CA GLU A 366 47.26 -15.14 15.51
C GLU A 366 45.79 -15.19 15.08
N ASP A 367 44.87 -15.44 15.99
CA ASP A 367 43.43 -15.44 15.78
C ASP A 367 42.82 -14.04 15.94
N MET A 368 43.18 -13.37 17.07
CA MET A 368 42.67 -12.04 17.38
C MET A 368 43.71 -11.17 18.09
N ALA A 369 43.96 -9.97 17.57
CA ALA A 369 44.87 -9.03 18.20
C ALA A 369 44.19 -8.34 19.38
N ALA A 370 44.95 -8.00 20.43
CA ALA A 370 44.45 -7.18 21.52
C ALA A 370 44.01 -5.80 21.00
N ARG A 371 42.91 -5.26 21.51
CA ARG A 371 42.31 -3.97 21.15
C ARG A 371 41.69 -3.93 19.73
N SER A 372 41.68 -5.03 19.00
CA SER A 372 40.90 -5.11 17.76
C SER A 372 39.40 -5.29 18.04
N GLU A 373 38.56 -4.91 17.07
CA GLU A 373 37.15 -5.20 17.11
C GLU A 373 36.93 -6.70 16.87
N ALA A 374 36.36 -7.39 17.85
CA ALA A 374 36.00 -8.81 17.76
C ALA A 374 34.62 -9.02 17.15
N LEU A 375 33.64 -8.19 17.53
CA LEU A 375 32.29 -8.27 17.02
C LEU A 375 31.75 -6.84 16.79
N PRO A 376 31.09 -6.55 15.66
CA PRO A 376 30.57 -5.24 15.35
C PRO A 376 29.26 -4.94 16.10
N GLU A 377 28.94 -3.66 16.27
CA GLU A 377 27.62 -3.20 16.69
C GLU A 377 26.53 -3.71 15.75
N GLY A 378 25.33 -3.92 16.28
CA GLY A 378 24.15 -4.40 15.53
C GLY A 378 24.11 -5.91 15.29
N ARG A 379 25.16 -6.64 15.68
CA ARG A 379 25.22 -8.10 15.53
C ARG A 379 24.29 -8.80 16.51
N ILE A 380 23.48 -9.75 16.01
CA ILE A 380 22.72 -10.69 16.83
C ILE A 380 23.67 -11.79 17.29
N LEU A 381 23.87 -11.92 18.61
CA LEU A 381 24.86 -12.81 19.18
C LEU A 381 24.46 -14.29 19.04
N THR A 382 25.35 -15.05 18.41
CA THR A 382 25.29 -16.51 18.26
C THR A 382 26.13 -17.21 19.33
N PRO A 383 26.00 -18.53 19.53
CA PRO A 383 26.90 -19.27 20.42
C PRO A 383 28.38 -19.13 20.07
N ALA A 384 28.73 -19.01 18.78
CA ALA A 384 30.11 -18.78 18.32
C ALA A 384 30.60 -17.38 18.72
N ASP A 385 29.73 -16.38 18.68
CA ASP A 385 30.08 -15.02 19.11
C ASP A 385 30.33 -14.93 20.62
N LEU A 386 29.57 -15.69 21.41
CA LEU A 386 29.82 -15.80 22.86
C LEU A 386 31.18 -16.45 23.13
N ALA A 387 31.52 -17.50 22.39
CA ALA A 387 32.85 -18.14 22.51
C ALA A 387 33.96 -17.17 22.13
N LEU A 388 33.82 -16.42 21.04
CA LEU A 388 34.79 -15.41 20.62
C LEU A 388 34.96 -14.31 21.69
N ALA A 389 33.87 -13.73 22.18
CA ALA A 389 33.90 -12.71 23.21
C ALA A 389 34.60 -13.20 24.49
N ALA A 390 34.29 -14.44 24.92
CA ALA A 390 34.95 -15.07 26.06
C ALA A 390 36.44 -15.30 25.83
N SER A 391 36.86 -15.76 24.66
CA SER A 391 38.28 -16.04 24.33
C SER A 391 39.16 -14.80 24.39
N VAL A 392 38.57 -13.63 24.10
CA VAL A 392 39.27 -12.32 24.18
C VAL A 392 39.06 -11.59 25.50
N GLY A 393 38.53 -12.28 26.53
CA GLY A 393 38.43 -11.80 27.91
C GLY A 393 37.25 -10.90 28.20
N VAL A 394 36.20 -10.89 27.40
CA VAL A 394 35.00 -10.08 27.59
C VAL A 394 33.93 -10.91 28.30
N GLY A 395 33.53 -10.52 29.51
CA GLY A 395 32.52 -11.18 30.33
C GLY A 395 31.15 -10.48 30.33
N HIS A 396 31.10 -9.23 29.87
CA HIS A 396 29.87 -8.43 29.73
C HIS A 396 29.90 -7.67 28.42
N VAL A 397 28.75 -7.54 27.76
CA VAL A 397 28.58 -6.79 26.52
C VAL A 397 27.55 -5.67 26.71
N GLN A 398 27.65 -4.60 25.92
CA GLN A 398 26.56 -3.65 25.77
C GLN A 398 25.60 -4.19 24.73
N ALA A 399 24.39 -4.54 25.14
CA ALA A 399 23.36 -5.07 24.27
C ALA A 399 22.12 -4.19 24.34
N TYR A 400 21.40 -4.09 23.23
CA TYR A 400 20.07 -3.48 23.25
C TYR A 400 19.12 -4.34 24.08
N ARG A 401 18.26 -3.70 24.91
CA ARG A 401 17.16 -4.41 25.54
C ARG A 401 16.25 -5.06 24.48
N ARG A 402 15.59 -6.14 24.82
CA ARG A 402 14.67 -6.81 23.88
C ARG A 402 13.55 -5.87 23.47
N LEU A 403 13.32 -5.73 22.15
CA LEU A 403 12.17 -5.01 21.60
C LEU A 403 10.89 -5.70 22.06
N ARG A 404 9.95 -4.95 22.63
CA ARG A 404 8.65 -5.46 23.08
C ARG A 404 7.62 -5.18 22.01
N VAL A 405 6.88 -6.20 21.60
CA VAL A 405 5.86 -6.14 20.57
C VAL A 405 4.51 -6.54 21.18
N ALA A 406 3.58 -5.61 21.25
CA ALA A 406 2.21 -5.88 21.68
C ALA A 406 1.39 -6.49 20.54
N VAL A 407 0.58 -7.49 20.85
CA VAL A 407 -0.34 -8.14 19.91
C VAL A 407 -1.76 -7.90 20.39
N ILE A 408 -2.57 -7.26 19.53
CA ILE A 408 -4.00 -7.00 19.72
C ILE A 408 -4.76 -7.81 18.67
N SER A 409 -5.72 -8.64 19.06
CA SER A 409 -6.73 -9.20 18.17
C SER A 409 -8.03 -8.41 18.28
N THR A 410 -8.65 -8.06 17.15
CA THR A 410 -9.96 -7.40 17.11
C THR A 410 -10.89 -8.15 16.17
N GLY A 411 -12.15 -8.25 16.57
CA GLY A 411 -13.22 -8.94 15.86
C GLY A 411 -14.25 -9.53 16.83
N ASP A 412 -15.51 -9.18 16.66
CA ASP A 412 -16.61 -9.74 17.46
C ASP A 412 -16.88 -11.20 17.12
N GLU A 413 -16.47 -11.63 15.92
CA GLU A 413 -16.52 -13.03 15.49
C GLU A 413 -15.50 -13.93 16.19
N LEU A 414 -14.49 -13.37 16.86
CA LEU A 414 -13.43 -14.16 17.50
C LEU A 414 -13.87 -14.69 18.87
N CYS A 415 -13.43 -15.90 19.22
CA CYS A 415 -13.47 -16.43 20.59
C CYS A 415 -12.13 -17.08 20.93
N GLU A 416 -11.88 -17.28 22.23
CA GLU A 416 -10.65 -17.92 22.70
C GLU A 416 -10.64 -19.42 22.40
N ALA A 417 -9.46 -19.93 22.04
CA ALA A 417 -9.30 -21.37 21.86
C ALA A 417 -9.53 -22.11 23.19
N GLY A 418 -10.43 -23.09 23.16
CA GLY A 418 -10.84 -23.86 24.34
C GLY A 418 -12.14 -23.38 24.98
N GLU A 419 -12.71 -22.27 24.57
CA GLU A 419 -14.05 -21.83 24.93
C GLU A 419 -15.10 -22.40 23.95
N ASP A 420 -16.37 -22.45 24.36
CA ASP A 420 -17.47 -22.80 23.47
C ASP A 420 -17.78 -21.66 22.50
N ALA A 421 -17.52 -21.86 21.21
CA ALA A 421 -17.83 -20.89 20.18
C ALA A 421 -19.34 -20.83 19.88
N ALA A 422 -19.95 -19.67 19.96
CA ALA A 422 -21.31 -19.45 19.51
C ALA A 422 -21.44 -19.60 17.99
N HIS A 423 -22.67 -19.75 17.49
CA HIS A 423 -22.93 -19.81 16.04
C HIS A 423 -22.45 -18.51 15.36
N GLY A 424 -21.55 -18.66 14.40
CA GLY A 424 -20.95 -17.52 13.67
C GLY A 424 -19.60 -17.06 14.22
N GLN A 425 -19.19 -17.54 15.40
CA GLN A 425 -17.86 -17.26 15.93
C GLN A 425 -16.80 -18.22 15.38
N ILE A 426 -15.57 -17.74 15.34
CA ILE A 426 -14.37 -18.50 14.97
C ILE A 426 -13.32 -18.36 16.07
N TYR A 427 -12.43 -19.35 16.21
CA TYR A 427 -11.33 -19.27 17.16
C TYR A 427 -10.22 -18.33 16.68
N ASP A 428 -9.70 -17.50 17.59
CA ASP A 428 -8.55 -16.63 17.32
C ASP A 428 -7.27 -17.47 17.10
N ALA A 429 -6.95 -17.73 15.84
CA ALA A 429 -5.73 -18.45 15.46
C ALA A 429 -4.53 -17.49 15.27
N ASN A 430 -4.77 -16.20 15.04
CA ASN A 430 -3.72 -15.26 14.72
C ASN A 430 -2.92 -14.85 15.96
N ARG A 431 -3.56 -14.56 17.06
CA ARG A 431 -2.88 -14.09 18.28
C ARG A 431 -1.86 -15.10 18.80
N PRO A 432 -2.17 -16.37 19.04
CA PRO A 432 -1.16 -17.34 19.48
C PRO A 432 -0.04 -17.53 18.45
N MET A 433 -0.33 -17.51 17.15
CA MET A 433 0.67 -17.57 16.10
C MET A 433 1.62 -16.37 16.15
N LEU A 434 1.11 -15.14 16.23
CA LEU A 434 1.92 -13.92 16.26
C LEU A 434 2.77 -13.82 17.53
N LEU A 435 2.23 -14.16 18.69
CA LEU A 435 2.96 -14.20 19.96
C LEU A 435 4.12 -15.20 19.89
N ALA A 436 3.88 -16.39 19.36
CA ALA A 436 4.90 -17.42 19.17
C ALA A 436 6.00 -16.94 18.19
N LEU A 437 5.62 -16.32 17.07
CA LEU A 437 6.58 -15.74 16.10
C LEU A 437 7.49 -14.69 16.75
N ILE A 438 6.92 -13.76 17.51
CA ILE A 438 7.66 -12.71 18.21
C ILE A 438 8.66 -13.33 19.18
N ALA A 439 8.22 -14.34 19.96
CA ALA A 439 9.08 -15.05 20.90
C ALA A 439 10.24 -15.79 20.18
N GLN A 440 9.95 -16.49 19.06
CA GLN A 440 11.00 -17.13 18.25
C GLN A 440 12.02 -16.16 17.65
N MET A 441 11.59 -14.93 17.34
CA MET A 441 12.52 -13.86 16.91
C MET A 441 13.39 -13.34 18.07
N GLY A 442 13.27 -13.86 19.28
CA GLY A 442 14.01 -13.40 20.45
C GLY A 442 13.51 -12.07 21.01
N LEU A 443 12.31 -11.64 20.64
CA LEU A 443 11.69 -10.38 21.06
C LEU A 443 10.76 -10.60 22.25
N GLY A 444 10.38 -9.53 22.94
CA GLY A 444 9.43 -9.55 24.04
C GLY A 444 7.98 -9.51 23.53
N ALA A 445 7.25 -10.62 23.59
CA ALA A 445 5.84 -10.66 23.25
C ALA A 445 4.97 -10.11 24.39
N VAL A 446 4.08 -9.18 24.09
CA VAL A 446 3.11 -8.60 25.03
C VAL A 446 1.71 -8.92 24.55
N ASP A 447 1.02 -9.83 25.22
CA ASP A 447 -0.35 -10.20 24.89
C ASP A 447 -1.32 -9.13 25.42
N MET A 448 -2.10 -8.52 24.52
CA MET A 448 -3.13 -7.54 24.85
C MET A 448 -4.54 -8.16 24.84
N GLY A 449 -4.66 -9.43 24.44
CA GLY A 449 -5.92 -10.14 24.35
C GLY A 449 -6.75 -9.78 23.12
N ARG A 450 -8.00 -10.23 23.18
CA ARG A 450 -9.05 -9.91 22.20
C ARG A 450 -9.79 -8.65 22.62
N ILE A 451 -9.93 -7.71 21.73
CA ILE A 451 -10.65 -6.46 21.92
C ILE A 451 -11.92 -6.51 21.05
N PRO A 452 -13.10 -6.19 21.59
CA PRO A 452 -14.32 -6.12 20.80
C PRO A 452 -14.22 -5.02 19.74
N ASP A 453 -15.04 -5.11 18.68
CA ASP A 453 -15.13 -4.11 17.62
C ASP A 453 -15.83 -2.82 18.11
N ASP A 454 -15.35 -2.31 19.23
CA ASP A 454 -15.71 -1.05 19.83
C ASP A 454 -14.55 -0.07 19.77
N ARG A 455 -14.80 1.11 19.22
CA ARG A 455 -13.78 2.13 18.98
C ARG A 455 -13.11 2.64 20.27
N ALA A 456 -13.88 2.78 21.35
CA ALA A 456 -13.35 3.27 22.62
C ALA A 456 -12.50 2.20 23.31
N ALA A 457 -12.95 0.95 23.30
CA ALA A 457 -12.19 -0.20 23.80
C ALA A 457 -10.88 -0.37 23.04
N LEU A 458 -10.91 -0.29 21.71
CA LEU A 458 -9.70 -0.40 20.88
C LEU A 458 -8.72 0.75 21.14
N ARG A 459 -9.20 1.99 21.27
CA ARG A 459 -8.37 3.15 21.64
C ARG A 459 -7.66 2.91 22.97
N ALA A 460 -8.41 2.48 24.00
CA ALA A 460 -7.84 2.19 25.32
C ALA A 460 -6.82 1.06 25.26
N ALA A 461 -7.07 0.02 24.46
CA ALA A 461 -6.12 -1.07 24.25
C ALA A 461 -4.83 -0.60 23.54
N MET A 462 -4.94 0.25 22.52
CA MET A 462 -3.79 0.83 21.83
C MET A 462 -2.98 1.76 22.75
N ASP A 463 -3.64 2.56 23.59
CA ASP A 463 -2.97 3.41 24.61
C ASP A 463 -2.21 2.54 25.61
N SER A 464 -2.84 1.48 26.12
CA SER A 464 -2.20 0.51 27.02
C SER A 464 -1.04 -0.23 26.34
N ALA A 465 -1.20 -0.61 25.07
CA ALA A 465 -0.15 -1.26 24.30
C ALA A 465 1.07 -0.35 24.09
N ALA A 466 0.87 0.92 23.73
CA ALA A 466 1.93 1.92 23.57
C ALA A 466 2.70 2.19 24.87
N ALA A 467 2.03 2.09 26.02
CA ALA A 467 2.70 2.23 27.33
C ALA A 467 3.53 0.99 27.73
N ARG A 468 3.20 -0.21 27.22
CA ARG A 468 3.81 -1.49 27.63
C ARG A 468 4.79 -2.05 26.62
N ALA A 469 4.69 -1.65 25.35
CA ALA A 469 5.49 -2.18 24.26
C ALA A 469 6.07 -1.05 23.40
N ASP A 470 7.04 -1.41 22.57
CA ASP A 470 7.75 -0.50 21.69
C ASP A 470 7.14 -0.50 20.28
N VAL A 471 6.35 -1.53 19.96
CA VAL A 471 5.67 -1.74 18.68
C VAL A 471 4.31 -2.37 18.95
N ILE A 472 3.32 -2.05 18.13
CA ILE A 472 1.98 -2.64 18.20
C ILE A 472 1.71 -3.42 16.90
N LEU A 473 1.31 -4.68 17.03
CA LEU A 473 0.71 -5.49 15.97
C LEU A 473 -0.78 -5.64 16.23
N THR A 474 -1.63 -5.32 15.24
CA THR A 474 -3.05 -5.67 15.31
C THR A 474 -3.37 -6.76 14.31
N SER A 475 -4.19 -7.72 14.69
CA SER A 475 -4.76 -8.73 13.81
C SER A 475 -6.24 -8.46 13.63
N GLY A 476 -6.65 -8.07 12.43
CA GLY A 476 -7.97 -7.53 12.13
C GLY A 476 -7.98 -6.00 12.12
N GLY A 477 -9.12 -5.41 11.72
CA GLY A 477 -9.34 -3.95 11.69
C GLY A 477 -8.46 -3.15 10.71
N ALA A 478 -7.77 -3.80 9.77
CA ALA A 478 -6.89 -3.17 8.79
C ALA A 478 -7.49 -3.15 7.37
N SER A 479 -8.78 -3.44 7.21
CA SER A 479 -9.51 -3.44 5.94
C SER A 479 -10.09 -2.05 5.63
N ALA A 480 -10.66 -1.84 4.45
CA ALA A 480 -11.36 -0.61 4.07
C ALA A 480 -12.88 -0.68 4.32
N GLY A 481 -13.34 -1.56 5.20
CA GLY A 481 -14.74 -1.71 5.58
C GLY A 481 -15.21 -0.66 6.60
N ASP A 482 -16.51 -0.53 6.76
CA ASP A 482 -17.13 0.42 7.68
C ASP A 482 -16.80 0.15 9.16
N GLU A 483 -16.35 -1.08 9.48
CA GLU A 483 -15.96 -1.54 10.83
C GLU A 483 -14.43 -1.54 11.05
N ASP A 484 -13.67 -0.84 10.22
CA ASP A 484 -12.19 -0.75 10.34
C ASP A 484 -11.78 0.34 11.34
N HIS A 485 -11.92 0.03 12.61
CA HIS A 485 -11.62 0.96 13.69
C HIS A 485 -10.11 1.25 13.86
N VAL A 486 -9.21 0.29 13.53
CA VAL A 486 -7.75 0.51 13.60
C VAL A 486 -7.32 1.59 12.61
N SER A 487 -7.72 1.44 11.34
CA SER A 487 -7.42 2.43 10.31
C SER A 487 -8.04 3.80 10.60
N ALA A 488 -9.27 3.82 11.15
CA ALA A 488 -9.94 5.05 11.53
C ALA A 488 -9.19 5.79 12.64
N LEU A 489 -8.79 5.08 13.71
CA LEU A 489 -8.04 5.65 14.83
C LEU A 489 -6.67 6.18 14.41
N LEU A 490 -5.93 5.44 13.58
CA LEU A 490 -4.63 5.88 13.06
C LEU A 490 -4.77 7.11 12.15
N THR A 491 -5.84 7.20 11.37
CA THR A 491 -6.14 8.36 10.52
C THR A 491 -6.41 9.61 11.36
N GLU A 492 -7.19 9.50 12.43
CA GLU A 492 -7.45 10.60 13.37
C GLU A 492 -6.19 11.09 14.08
N ALA A 493 -5.30 10.16 14.44
CA ALA A 493 -4.02 10.51 15.05
C ALA A 493 -3.08 11.25 14.07
N GLY A 494 -3.48 11.43 12.81
CA GLY A 494 -2.69 12.13 11.79
C GLY A 494 -1.40 11.41 11.38
N ALA A 495 -1.28 10.13 11.70
CA ALA A 495 -0.04 9.37 11.63
C ALA A 495 -0.18 8.07 10.81
N MET A 496 -1.08 8.04 9.82
CA MET A 496 -1.31 6.84 9.04
C MET A 496 -0.77 6.95 7.61
N ASN A 497 0.06 5.97 7.23
CA ASN A 497 0.34 5.64 5.84
C ASN A 497 -0.46 4.39 5.47
N LYS A 498 -1.60 4.57 4.78
CA LYS A 498 -2.34 3.45 4.17
C LYS A 498 -1.60 2.98 2.94
N TRP A 499 -1.00 1.79 3.00
CA TRP A 499 -0.45 1.17 1.82
C TRP A 499 -1.34 0.00 1.37
N ARG A 500 -1.84 0.11 0.17
CA ARG A 500 -2.37 -1.05 -0.54
C ARG A 500 -1.21 -1.72 -1.25
N ILE A 501 -0.56 -2.66 -0.57
CA ILE A 501 0.64 -3.31 -1.08
C ILE A 501 0.27 -4.34 -2.15
N ALA A 502 1.04 -4.36 -3.23
CA ALA A 502 0.92 -5.32 -4.33
C ALA A 502 1.37 -6.72 -3.91
N LEU A 503 0.72 -7.28 -2.89
CA LEU A 503 1.04 -8.55 -2.24
C LEU A 503 -0.14 -9.52 -2.28
N LYS A 504 0.14 -10.83 -2.38
CA LYS A 504 -0.83 -11.91 -2.19
C LYS A 504 -0.16 -13.08 -1.44
N PRO A 505 -0.77 -13.61 -0.35
CA PRO A 505 -1.96 -13.14 0.34
C PRO A 505 -1.68 -11.87 1.16
N GLY A 506 -2.72 -11.07 1.39
CA GLY A 506 -2.66 -9.84 2.18
C GLY A 506 -2.80 -8.58 1.32
N ARG A 507 -3.87 -7.79 1.54
CA ARG A 507 -4.11 -6.55 0.79
C ARG A 507 -3.83 -5.30 1.59
N PRO A 508 -4.49 -5.11 2.72
CA PRO A 508 -4.26 -3.94 3.53
C PRO A 508 -3.16 -4.25 4.54
N LEU A 509 -2.10 -3.49 4.53
CA LEU A 509 -1.21 -3.30 5.65
C LEU A 509 -1.38 -1.86 6.10
N ALA A 510 -1.96 -1.65 7.26
CA ALA A 510 -2.02 -0.34 7.86
C ALA A 510 -0.72 -0.11 8.63
N LEU A 511 -0.04 0.99 8.31
CA LEU A 511 1.18 1.41 9.01
C LEU A 511 0.93 2.78 9.61
N GLY A 512 1.27 2.95 10.88
CA GLY A 512 1.06 4.21 11.56
C GLY A 512 1.93 4.36 12.79
N LEU A 513 1.69 5.45 13.50
CA LEU A 513 2.25 5.71 14.82
C LEU A 513 1.09 5.90 15.79
N TRP A 514 1.18 5.32 16.99
CA TRP A 514 0.25 5.55 18.07
C TRP A 514 1.04 5.91 19.34
N ASN A 515 0.87 7.13 19.81
CA ASN A 515 1.66 7.65 20.94
C ASN A 515 3.16 7.41 20.79
N GLY A 516 3.69 7.54 19.57
CA GLY A 516 5.09 7.33 19.22
C GLY A 516 5.49 5.87 18.95
N ALA A 517 4.65 4.88 19.24
CA ALA A 517 4.89 3.48 18.93
C ALA A 517 4.48 3.16 17.48
N PRO A 518 5.34 2.53 16.66
CA PRO A 518 4.96 2.02 15.36
C PRO A 518 3.83 0.99 15.46
N VAL A 519 2.82 1.12 14.59
CA VAL A 519 1.68 0.22 14.50
C VAL A 519 1.68 -0.49 13.15
N PHE A 520 1.56 -1.82 13.19
CA PHE A 520 1.37 -2.68 12.03
C PHE A 520 -0.02 -3.32 12.11
N GLY A 521 -0.97 -2.81 11.32
CA GLY A 521 -2.29 -3.40 11.21
C GLY A 521 -2.28 -4.51 10.15
N LEU A 522 -2.37 -5.75 10.62
CA LEU A 522 -2.32 -6.95 9.78
C LEU A 522 -3.72 -7.34 9.30
N PRO A 523 -3.84 -8.03 8.15
CA PRO A 523 -5.10 -8.65 7.73
C PRO A 523 -5.59 -9.67 8.74
N GLY A 524 -6.91 -9.81 8.93
CA GLY A 524 -7.52 -10.82 9.80
C GLY A 524 -7.33 -12.28 9.33
N ASN A 525 -7.07 -12.50 8.02
CA ASN A 525 -6.82 -13.86 7.50
C ASN A 525 -5.45 -14.40 7.94
N PRO A 526 -5.37 -15.61 8.54
CA PRO A 526 -4.14 -16.14 9.14
C PRO A 526 -2.94 -16.23 8.21
N VAL A 527 -3.14 -16.68 6.96
CA VAL A 527 -2.03 -16.78 5.98
C VAL A 527 -1.52 -15.40 5.60
N ALA A 528 -2.41 -14.42 5.47
CA ALA A 528 -2.04 -13.05 5.17
C ALA A 528 -1.32 -12.40 6.36
N ALA A 529 -1.80 -12.63 7.59
CA ALA A 529 -1.16 -12.14 8.81
C ALA A 529 0.27 -12.68 8.94
N LEU A 530 0.48 -14.00 8.73
CA LEU A 530 1.82 -14.59 8.73
C LEU A 530 2.72 -13.95 7.67
N VAL A 531 2.31 -13.94 6.41
CA VAL A 531 3.14 -13.42 5.30
C VAL A 531 3.46 -11.95 5.50
N CYS A 532 2.49 -11.12 5.88
CA CYS A 532 2.74 -9.69 6.17
C CYS A 532 3.71 -9.51 7.34
N THR A 533 3.61 -10.33 8.38
CA THR A 533 4.55 -10.31 9.51
C THR A 533 5.96 -10.67 9.06
N LEU A 534 6.13 -11.74 8.28
CA LEU A 534 7.45 -12.19 7.83
C LEU A 534 8.12 -11.22 6.85
N ILE A 535 7.35 -10.66 5.94
CA ILE A 535 7.89 -9.84 4.84
C ILE A 535 8.05 -8.36 5.25
N PHE A 536 7.14 -7.81 6.06
CA PHE A 536 7.15 -6.39 6.44
C PHE A 536 7.51 -6.13 7.90
N ALA A 537 6.83 -6.78 8.84
CA ALA A 537 7.04 -6.48 10.26
C ALA A 537 8.40 -6.98 10.75
N ARG A 538 8.82 -8.18 10.38
CA ARG A 538 10.10 -8.76 10.82
C ARG A 538 11.33 -7.93 10.47
N PRO A 539 11.57 -7.48 9.22
CA PRO A 539 12.72 -6.63 8.92
C PRO A 539 12.63 -5.26 9.61
N ALA A 540 11.42 -4.74 9.82
CA ALA A 540 11.19 -3.53 10.59
C ALA A 540 11.56 -3.72 12.07
N PHE A 541 11.20 -4.84 12.67
CA PHE A 541 11.60 -5.19 14.05
C PHE A 541 13.12 -5.28 14.18
N GLY A 542 13.81 -5.81 13.18
CA GLY A 542 15.28 -5.82 13.16
C GLY A 542 15.87 -4.42 13.28
N LEU A 543 15.37 -3.45 12.49
CA LEU A 543 15.80 -2.05 12.59
C LEU A 543 15.46 -1.44 13.96
N LEU A 544 14.21 -1.62 14.42
CA LEU A 544 13.75 -1.06 15.70
C LEU A 544 14.53 -1.64 16.90
N ALA A 545 14.96 -2.90 16.79
CA ALA A 545 15.79 -3.59 17.79
C ALA A 545 17.29 -3.29 17.69
N GLY A 546 17.74 -2.50 16.70
CA GLY A 546 19.14 -2.17 16.49
C GLY A 546 19.95 -3.23 15.71
N ALA A 547 19.31 -4.32 15.23
CA ALA A 547 19.99 -5.39 14.48
C ALA A 547 20.17 -5.06 12.99
N GLY A 548 19.56 -3.99 12.49
CA GLY A 548 19.59 -3.64 11.09
C GLY A 548 18.46 -4.28 10.27
N TRP A 549 18.55 -4.14 8.95
CA TRP A 549 17.54 -4.64 8.01
C TRP A 549 17.94 -6.00 7.45
N HIS A 550 17.30 -7.05 7.91
CA HIS A 550 17.58 -8.41 7.48
C HIS A 550 16.55 -8.91 6.44
N VAL A 551 17.04 -9.17 5.23
CA VAL A 551 16.25 -9.79 4.16
C VAL A 551 16.36 -11.31 4.27
N PRO A 552 15.25 -12.07 4.16
CA PRO A 552 15.31 -13.52 4.20
C PRO A 552 16.06 -14.06 2.98
N GLN A 553 16.90 -15.06 3.19
CA GLN A 553 17.62 -15.74 2.11
C GLN A 553 16.71 -16.77 1.47
N GLY A 554 16.52 -16.65 0.15
CA GLY A 554 15.86 -17.63 -0.69
C GLY A 554 16.82 -18.16 -1.74
N PHE A 555 16.51 -19.33 -2.27
CA PHE A 555 17.27 -19.98 -3.34
C PHE A 555 16.33 -20.57 -4.38
N GLU A 556 16.83 -20.76 -5.59
CA GLU A 556 16.05 -21.35 -6.67
C GLU A 556 16.06 -22.87 -6.58
N ILE A 557 14.87 -23.47 -6.69
CA ILE A 557 14.65 -24.90 -6.77
C ILE A 557 13.60 -25.23 -7.83
N PRO A 558 13.61 -26.43 -8.42
CA PRO A 558 12.59 -26.82 -9.38
C PRO A 558 11.19 -26.87 -8.76
N ALA A 559 10.19 -26.35 -9.44
CA ALA A 559 8.80 -26.47 -9.06
C ALA A 559 8.27 -27.90 -9.27
N ALA A 560 7.40 -28.37 -8.33
CA ALA A 560 6.59 -29.57 -8.52
C ALA A 560 5.13 -29.23 -8.84
N PHE A 561 4.83 -28.01 -9.27
CA PHE A 561 3.49 -27.49 -9.50
C PHE A 561 3.37 -26.69 -10.79
N GLU A 562 2.15 -26.56 -11.31
CA GLU A 562 1.82 -25.61 -12.37
C GLU A 562 1.04 -24.43 -11.78
N LYS A 563 1.38 -23.22 -12.21
CA LYS A 563 0.64 -22.00 -11.83
C LYS A 563 0.76 -20.91 -12.87
N ARG A 564 -0.41 -20.37 -13.26
CA ARG A 564 -0.49 -19.15 -14.07
C ARG A 564 -0.84 -17.97 -13.20
N LYS A 565 0.00 -16.96 -13.19
CA LYS A 565 -0.13 -15.74 -12.40
C LYS A 565 -0.21 -14.52 -13.31
N LYS A 566 -1.21 -13.66 -13.10
CA LYS A 566 -1.30 -12.35 -13.76
C LYS A 566 -0.26 -11.39 -13.18
N ALA A 567 0.15 -10.39 -13.96
CA ALA A 567 1.00 -9.29 -13.47
C ALA A 567 0.28 -8.44 -12.40
N GLY A 568 1.05 -7.68 -11.63
CA GLY A 568 0.57 -6.63 -10.73
C GLY A 568 0.80 -6.89 -9.25
N ARG A 569 1.05 -8.13 -8.81
CA ARG A 569 1.29 -8.44 -7.39
C ARG A 569 2.36 -9.50 -7.23
N ARG A 570 3.17 -9.38 -6.16
CA ARG A 570 4.07 -10.43 -5.70
C ARG A 570 3.26 -11.46 -4.92
N GLU A 571 3.41 -12.74 -5.26
CA GLU A 571 2.68 -13.82 -4.58
C GLU A 571 3.63 -14.66 -3.73
N TYR A 572 3.19 -14.99 -2.52
CA TYR A 572 3.87 -15.90 -1.61
C TYR A 572 3.00 -17.13 -1.38
N LEU A 573 3.47 -18.28 -1.86
CA LEU A 573 2.77 -19.55 -1.75
C LEU A 573 3.35 -20.33 -0.58
N ARG A 574 2.50 -20.91 0.25
CA ARG A 574 2.91 -21.87 1.29
C ARG A 574 3.52 -23.09 0.61
N ALA A 575 4.75 -23.43 0.96
CA ALA A 575 5.50 -24.45 0.26
C ALA A 575 6.36 -25.28 1.21
N ARG A 576 6.74 -26.45 0.75
CA ARG A 576 7.73 -27.33 1.36
C ARG A 576 8.61 -27.96 0.27
N ILE A 577 9.74 -28.55 0.68
CA ILE A 577 10.61 -29.26 -0.24
C ILE A 577 10.39 -30.76 -0.10
N ARG A 578 10.10 -31.44 -1.21
CA ARG A 578 10.08 -32.91 -1.29
C ARG A 578 10.83 -33.34 -2.56
N GLU A 579 11.66 -34.34 -2.43
CA GLU A 579 12.48 -34.88 -3.53
C GLU A 579 13.25 -33.80 -4.30
N GLY A 580 13.76 -32.76 -3.59
CA GLY A 580 14.51 -31.66 -4.18
C GLY A 580 13.66 -30.67 -4.99
N ARG A 581 12.34 -30.70 -4.89
CA ARG A 581 11.40 -29.84 -5.58
C ARG A 581 10.51 -29.07 -4.62
N ALA A 582 10.07 -27.88 -5.03
CA ALA A 582 9.06 -27.12 -4.29
C ALA A 582 7.66 -27.66 -4.56
N GLU A 583 7.00 -28.16 -3.53
CA GLU A 583 5.57 -28.41 -3.52
C GLU A 583 4.86 -27.21 -2.90
N VAL A 584 3.72 -26.80 -3.45
CA VAL A 584 2.86 -25.77 -2.88
C VAL A 584 1.59 -26.36 -2.30
N PHE A 585 1.07 -25.75 -1.26
CA PHE A 585 -0.19 -26.19 -0.65
C PHE A 585 -1.34 -26.10 -1.65
N ALA A 586 -2.16 -27.14 -1.73
CA ALA A 586 -3.20 -27.29 -2.75
C ALA A 586 -4.24 -26.17 -2.81
N SER A 587 -4.44 -25.42 -1.72
CA SER A 587 -5.40 -24.32 -1.64
C SER A 587 -4.70 -22.99 -1.43
N GLU A 588 -4.99 -21.99 -2.27
CA GLU A 588 -4.50 -20.63 -2.10
C GLU A 588 -5.32 -19.78 -1.10
N GLY A 589 -6.42 -20.33 -0.56
CA GLY A 589 -7.28 -19.62 0.38
C GLY A 589 -6.53 -19.12 1.60
N SER A 590 -6.65 -17.80 1.89
CA SER A 590 -5.94 -17.11 2.98
C SER A 590 -6.43 -17.49 4.38
N GLY A 591 -7.61 -18.12 4.50
CA GLY A 591 -8.14 -18.66 5.75
C GLY A 591 -7.73 -20.10 6.06
N ARG A 592 -6.94 -20.76 5.21
CA ARG A 592 -6.56 -22.18 5.39
C ARG A 592 -5.36 -22.33 6.33
N VAL A 593 -5.62 -22.35 7.63
CA VAL A 593 -4.61 -22.46 8.71
C VAL A 593 -3.79 -23.75 8.60
N SER A 594 -4.42 -24.89 8.21
CA SER A 594 -3.72 -26.17 8.03
C SER A 594 -2.55 -26.10 7.06
N GLY A 595 -2.63 -25.21 6.04
CA GLY A 595 -1.53 -24.99 5.12
C GLY A 595 -0.35 -24.22 5.73
N LEU A 596 -0.52 -23.51 6.84
CA LEU A 596 0.58 -22.88 7.57
C LEU A 596 1.41 -23.91 8.31
N SER A 597 0.74 -24.84 8.99
CA SER A 597 1.41 -25.94 9.69
C SER A 597 2.05 -26.96 8.74
N TRP A 598 1.48 -27.15 7.54
CA TRP A 598 2.02 -28.04 6.51
C TRP A 598 3.29 -27.48 5.82
N ALA A 599 3.40 -26.14 5.73
CA ALA A 599 4.48 -25.49 5.00
C ALA A 599 5.78 -25.40 5.83
N GLU A 600 6.91 -25.53 5.16
CA GLU A 600 8.26 -25.34 5.70
C GLU A 600 8.93 -24.05 5.19
N GLY A 601 8.24 -23.32 4.31
CA GLY A 601 8.71 -22.10 3.70
C GLY A 601 7.67 -21.49 2.76
N LEU A 602 8.14 -20.52 1.98
CA LEU A 602 7.34 -19.80 1.00
C LEU A 602 8.00 -19.89 -0.38
N VAL A 603 7.21 -20.10 -1.42
CA VAL A 603 7.63 -19.80 -2.80
C VAL A 603 7.23 -18.38 -3.11
N GLU A 604 8.19 -17.56 -3.53
CA GLU A 604 7.98 -16.18 -3.98
C GLU A 604 7.85 -16.15 -5.51
N LEU A 605 6.73 -15.62 -6.01
CA LEU A 605 6.52 -15.34 -7.43
C LEU A 605 6.60 -13.83 -7.69
N PRO A 606 7.29 -13.39 -8.76
CA PRO A 606 7.58 -11.97 -9.01
C PRO A 606 6.32 -11.13 -9.29
N ASP A 607 6.47 -9.80 -9.33
CA ASP A 607 5.38 -8.85 -9.63
C ASP A 607 4.82 -9.02 -11.05
N GLY A 608 5.64 -9.46 -12.00
CA GLY A 608 5.27 -9.73 -13.40
C GLY A 608 4.31 -10.90 -13.58
N ALA A 609 3.75 -11.04 -14.77
CA ALA A 609 3.04 -12.25 -15.15
C ALA A 609 4.02 -13.41 -15.28
N VAL A 610 3.64 -14.57 -14.76
CA VAL A 610 4.46 -15.79 -14.87
C VAL A 610 3.57 -17.02 -15.07
N HIS A 611 4.07 -17.95 -15.86
CA HIS A 611 3.52 -19.30 -15.99
C HIS A 611 4.60 -20.29 -15.53
N VAL A 612 4.46 -20.78 -14.31
CA VAL A 612 5.34 -21.79 -13.73
C VAL A 612 4.85 -23.17 -14.17
N GLN A 613 5.76 -24.00 -14.67
CA GLN A 613 5.54 -25.39 -15.00
C GLN A 613 6.39 -26.30 -14.11
N PRO A 614 6.02 -27.57 -13.92
CA PRO A 614 6.88 -28.51 -13.19
C PRO A 614 8.29 -28.58 -13.80
N GLY A 615 9.30 -28.36 -12.95
CA GLY A 615 10.71 -28.29 -13.35
C GLY A 615 11.26 -26.87 -13.51
N ASP A 616 10.42 -25.86 -13.63
CA ASP A 616 10.87 -24.46 -13.71
C ASP A 616 11.50 -24.02 -12.38
N PRO A 617 12.54 -23.18 -12.40
CA PRO A 617 13.13 -22.63 -11.20
C PRO A 617 12.17 -21.64 -10.53
N VAL A 618 11.95 -21.82 -9.23
CA VAL A 618 11.18 -20.90 -8.39
C VAL A 618 11.97 -20.53 -7.15
N ARG A 619 11.85 -19.30 -6.70
CA ARG A 619 12.50 -18.84 -5.48
C ARG A 619 11.78 -19.38 -4.26
N TYR A 620 12.45 -20.28 -3.53
CA TYR A 620 11.99 -20.82 -2.25
C TYR A 620 12.69 -20.11 -1.09
N ILE A 621 11.91 -19.68 -0.09
CA ILE A 621 12.39 -19.03 1.12
C ILE A 621 12.01 -19.94 2.29
N PRO A 622 12.95 -20.70 2.88
CA PRO A 622 12.67 -21.56 4.02
C PRO A 622 12.30 -20.74 5.26
N TYR A 623 11.43 -21.27 6.10
CA TYR A 623 11.08 -20.62 7.37
C TYR A 623 12.30 -20.40 8.28
N ALA A 624 13.32 -21.27 8.19
CA ALA A 624 14.59 -21.07 8.87
C ALA A 624 15.29 -19.75 8.52
N SER A 625 15.13 -19.24 7.28
CA SER A 625 15.62 -17.90 6.88
C SER A 625 14.96 -16.75 7.64
N PHE A 626 13.79 -16.99 8.21
CA PHE A 626 13.11 -16.02 9.05
C PHE A 626 13.42 -16.20 10.55
N GLY A 627 14.25 -17.18 10.90
CA GLY A 627 14.64 -17.50 12.27
C GLY A 627 13.74 -18.54 12.96
N PHE A 628 12.90 -19.26 12.17
CA PHE A 628 12.12 -20.37 12.72
C PHE A 628 12.84 -21.69 12.44
N GLN A 629 12.74 -22.63 13.36
CA GLN A 629 13.01 -24.02 13.06
C GLN A 629 11.73 -24.60 12.42
N GLY A 630 11.85 -25.17 11.22
CA GLY A 630 10.77 -25.95 10.64
C GLY A 630 10.45 -27.14 11.56
N ALA A 631 9.22 -27.62 11.52
CA ALA A 631 8.92 -28.94 12.08
C ALA A 631 9.71 -29.96 11.25
N ASP A 632 10.50 -30.79 11.91
CA ASP A 632 11.20 -31.93 11.31
C ASP A 632 10.20 -32.98 10.76
#